data_9fbe5c63628537b83762dfc51d55401f
#
_entry.id   9fbe5c63628537b83762dfc51d55401f
#
_cell.length_a   1.000
_cell.length_b   1.000
_cell.length_c   1.000
_cell.angle_alpha   90.00
_cell.angle_beta   90.00
_cell.angle_gamma   90.00
#
_symmetry.space_group_name_H-M   'P 1'
#
loop_
_entity.id
_entity.type
_entity.pdbx_description
1 polymer ?
#
loop_
_entity_poly.entity_id
_entity_poly.type
_entity_poly.pdbx_seq_one_letter_code
_entity_poly.pdbx_strand_id
1 'polypeptide(L)'
;MEQANRKESPMKRMAYAFVISAAVLWGTIGMYSKQLSQFGTSVLQIVSIRAIFAALAIFVFILLKDRKLLNIDIHDWKYFFGTGILSFVFFNWCYFIAINKTTLSTAAILLYTAPAIVMVLSVILFKEKLTGRKVAALILTFIGCAFVTGVVKGGQDISPLGILAGLGSGLGYALYSIFGRYALKKYDPITVTLYTFVFASIGLIPISDIKGLFGLLSNTVAFCNAILLGLAATVLPFLLYTKGLSYLETSKASIIATIEPVVATVIGIILFGEPITIYKIIG
;
A
#
# COMPACT_ATOMS: atom_id res chain seq x y z
N MET A 1 -14.24 21.42 31.31
CA MET A 1 -13.84 20.01 31.56
C MET A 1 -14.81 18.96 30.99
N GLU A 2 -15.60 19.28 29.95
CA GLU A 2 -16.75 18.45 29.53
C GLU A 2 -16.64 17.93 28.06
N GLN A 3 -15.43 17.75 27.52
CA GLN A 3 -15.20 17.22 26.14
C GLN A 3 -14.44 15.89 26.08
N ALA A 4 -14.19 15.22 27.20
CA ALA A 4 -13.32 14.04 27.27
C ALA A 4 -14.05 12.69 27.10
N ASN A 5 -15.37 12.63 26.92
CA ASN A 5 -16.09 11.35 26.96
C ASN A 5 -17.12 11.17 25.83
N ARG A 6 -16.83 11.62 24.59
CA ARG A 6 -17.58 11.11 23.44
C ARG A 6 -17.08 9.69 23.14
N LYS A 7 -17.81 8.68 23.59
CA LYS A 7 -17.64 7.28 23.15
C LYS A 7 -17.57 7.28 21.62
N GLU A 8 -16.42 6.89 21.07
CA GLU A 8 -16.28 6.77 19.62
C GLU A 8 -17.37 5.85 19.08
N SER A 9 -17.99 6.24 17.95
CA SER A 9 -19.06 5.44 17.36
C SER A 9 -18.56 4.01 17.03
N PRO A 10 -19.41 2.98 17.17
CA PRO A 10 -19.01 1.59 16.84
C PRO A 10 -18.35 1.46 15.47
N MET A 11 -18.86 2.19 14.48
CA MET A 11 -18.30 2.21 13.12
C MET A 11 -16.88 2.75 13.07
N LYS A 12 -16.55 3.75 13.89
CA LYS A 12 -15.21 4.31 13.94
C LYS A 12 -14.19 3.34 14.55
N ARG A 13 -14.59 2.59 15.57
CA ARG A 13 -13.76 1.49 16.13
C ARG A 13 -13.51 0.39 15.10
N MET A 14 -14.54 -0.01 14.35
CA MET A 14 -14.40 -0.95 13.25
C MET A 14 -13.47 -0.43 12.15
N ALA A 15 -13.48 0.87 11.87
CA ALA A 15 -12.61 1.47 10.87
C ALA A 15 -11.12 1.37 11.25
N TYR A 16 -10.77 1.51 12.53
CA TYR A 16 -9.41 1.22 13.00
C TYR A 16 -9.03 -0.25 12.76
N ALA A 17 -9.93 -1.19 13.10
CA ALA A 17 -9.69 -2.61 12.86
C ALA A 17 -9.51 -2.91 11.36
N PHE A 18 -10.28 -2.28 10.48
CA PHE A 18 -10.12 -2.45 9.03
C PHE A 18 -8.73 -2.01 8.55
N VAL A 19 -8.24 -0.83 9.00
CA VAL A 19 -6.92 -0.33 8.58
C VAL A 19 -5.80 -1.20 9.17
N ILE A 20 -5.90 -1.63 10.43
CA ILE A 20 -4.93 -2.53 11.05
C ILE A 20 -4.88 -3.86 10.29
N SER A 21 -6.03 -4.47 10.02
CA SER A 21 -6.09 -5.72 9.25
C SER A 21 -5.51 -5.57 7.85
N ALA A 22 -5.74 -4.43 7.20
CA ALA A 22 -5.14 -4.13 5.90
C ALA A 22 -3.61 -4.08 6.00
N ALA A 23 -3.07 -3.39 7.00
CA ALA A 23 -1.63 -3.28 7.22
C ALA A 23 -0.98 -4.64 7.52
N VAL A 24 -1.63 -5.48 8.32
CA VAL A 24 -1.18 -6.86 8.59
C VAL A 24 -1.12 -7.68 7.30
N LEU A 25 -2.15 -7.61 6.47
CA LEU A 25 -2.21 -8.34 5.21
C LEU A 25 -1.16 -7.81 4.20
N TRP A 26 -0.93 -6.49 4.13
CA TRP A 26 0.15 -5.93 3.31
C TRP A 26 1.52 -6.40 3.76
N GLY A 27 1.75 -6.56 5.06
CA GLY A 27 3.00 -7.13 5.58
C GLY A 27 3.33 -8.53 5.05
N THR A 28 2.33 -9.26 4.54
CA THR A 28 2.54 -10.59 3.92
C THR A 28 3.01 -10.53 2.46
N ILE A 29 2.96 -9.36 1.79
CA ILE A 29 3.32 -9.20 0.36
C ILE A 29 4.72 -9.75 0.09
N GLY A 30 5.69 -9.44 0.96
CA GLY A 30 7.08 -9.89 0.84
C GLY A 30 7.22 -11.41 0.77
N MET A 31 6.41 -12.14 1.53
CA MET A 31 6.39 -13.61 1.54
C MET A 31 6.03 -14.19 0.15
N TYR A 32 4.91 -13.76 -0.41
CA TYR A 32 4.45 -14.22 -1.74
C TYR A 32 5.38 -13.74 -2.86
N SER A 33 5.87 -12.49 -2.77
CA SER A 33 6.80 -11.93 -3.75
C SER A 33 8.10 -12.71 -3.80
N LYS A 34 8.66 -13.09 -2.64
CA LYS A 34 9.89 -13.89 -2.54
C LYS A 34 9.70 -15.28 -3.14
N GLN A 35 8.55 -15.92 -2.91
CA GLN A 35 8.23 -17.21 -3.49
C GLN A 35 8.08 -17.13 -5.02
N LEU A 36 7.39 -16.12 -5.54
CA LEU A 36 7.25 -15.91 -6.98
C LEU A 36 8.60 -15.61 -7.66
N SER A 37 9.48 -14.86 -6.99
CA SER A 37 10.83 -14.57 -7.52
C SER A 37 11.69 -15.82 -7.73
N GLN A 38 11.44 -16.92 -7.00
CA GLN A 38 12.14 -18.20 -7.21
C GLN A 38 11.81 -18.82 -8.59
N PHE A 39 10.69 -18.43 -9.19
CA PHE A 39 10.30 -18.85 -10.55
C PHE A 39 10.78 -17.86 -11.64
N GLY A 40 11.72 -16.95 -11.31
CA GLY A 40 12.25 -15.97 -12.26
C GLY A 40 11.35 -14.76 -12.50
N THR A 41 10.31 -14.54 -11.66
CA THR A 41 9.36 -13.44 -11.84
C THR A 41 10.01 -12.11 -11.50
N SER A 42 9.95 -11.14 -12.40
CA SER A 42 10.41 -9.78 -12.14
C SER A 42 9.46 -9.03 -11.19
N VAL A 43 9.97 -7.99 -10.53
CA VAL A 43 9.15 -7.12 -9.65
C VAL A 43 7.96 -6.52 -10.42
N LEU A 44 8.18 -6.12 -11.67
CA LEU A 44 7.14 -5.53 -12.51
C LEU A 44 6.02 -6.54 -12.82
N GLN A 45 6.39 -7.80 -13.09
CA GLN A 45 5.43 -8.89 -13.25
C GLN A 45 4.63 -9.16 -11.98
N ILE A 46 5.27 -9.15 -10.80
CA ILE A 46 4.60 -9.32 -9.50
C ILE A 46 3.56 -8.20 -9.29
N VAL A 47 3.91 -6.96 -9.58
CA VAL A 47 3.00 -5.81 -9.46
C VAL A 47 1.84 -5.93 -10.45
N SER A 48 2.11 -6.40 -11.67
CA SER A 48 1.07 -6.63 -12.70
C SER A 48 0.11 -7.76 -12.31
N ILE A 49 0.61 -8.88 -11.78
CA ILE A 49 -0.21 -9.96 -11.22
C ILE A 49 -1.17 -9.38 -10.17
N ARG A 50 -0.65 -8.59 -9.22
CA ARG A 50 -1.47 -7.98 -8.18
C ARG A 50 -2.60 -7.13 -8.74
N ALA A 51 -2.29 -6.27 -9.72
CA ALA A 51 -3.27 -5.37 -10.32
C ALA A 51 -4.34 -6.14 -11.13
N ILE A 52 -3.91 -7.04 -12.01
CA ILE A 52 -4.81 -7.79 -12.90
C ILE A 52 -5.73 -8.72 -12.10
N PHE A 53 -5.17 -9.52 -11.19
CA PHE A 53 -5.97 -10.42 -10.35
C PHE A 53 -6.94 -9.66 -9.46
N ALA A 54 -6.53 -8.50 -8.92
CA ALA A 54 -7.40 -7.67 -8.11
C ALA A 54 -8.54 -7.08 -8.94
N ALA A 55 -8.25 -6.53 -10.12
CA ALA A 55 -9.28 -6.00 -11.01
C ALA A 55 -10.30 -7.07 -11.39
N LEU A 56 -9.82 -8.25 -11.82
CA LEU A 56 -10.68 -9.37 -12.23
C LEU A 56 -11.54 -9.88 -11.06
N ALA A 57 -10.93 -10.13 -9.90
CA ALA A 57 -11.64 -10.67 -8.75
C ALA A 57 -12.75 -9.73 -8.26
N ILE A 58 -12.45 -8.43 -8.14
CA ILE A 58 -13.43 -7.44 -7.70
C ILE A 58 -14.51 -7.25 -8.76
N PHE A 59 -14.15 -7.26 -10.04
CA PHE A 59 -15.11 -7.15 -11.15
C PHE A 59 -16.11 -8.32 -11.12
N VAL A 60 -15.62 -9.56 -11.03
CA VAL A 60 -16.47 -10.74 -10.92
C VAL A 60 -17.37 -10.68 -9.68
N PHE A 61 -16.82 -10.28 -8.54
CA PHE A 61 -17.58 -10.12 -7.30
C PHE A 61 -18.74 -9.11 -7.48
N ILE A 62 -18.49 -7.97 -8.12
CA ILE A 62 -19.51 -6.93 -8.36
C ILE A 62 -20.57 -7.45 -9.33
N LEU A 63 -20.19 -8.16 -10.40
CA LEU A 63 -21.14 -8.73 -11.35
C LEU A 63 -22.14 -9.68 -10.69
N LEU A 64 -21.68 -10.43 -9.66
CA LEU A 64 -22.49 -11.40 -8.92
C LEU A 64 -23.32 -10.74 -7.81
N LYS A 65 -22.85 -9.64 -7.24
CA LYS A 65 -23.47 -9.01 -6.07
C LYS A 65 -24.41 -7.84 -6.44
N ASP A 66 -23.88 -6.81 -7.07
CA ASP A 66 -24.62 -5.60 -7.46
C ASP A 66 -23.91 -4.85 -8.58
N ARG A 67 -24.42 -4.98 -9.80
CA ARG A 67 -23.86 -4.33 -10.99
C ARG A 67 -23.90 -2.79 -10.93
N LYS A 68 -24.72 -2.20 -10.06
CA LYS A 68 -24.78 -0.73 -9.90
C LYS A 68 -23.45 -0.16 -9.39
N LEU A 69 -22.65 -0.97 -8.70
CA LEU A 69 -21.32 -0.59 -8.24
C LEU A 69 -20.30 -0.39 -9.39
N LEU A 70 -20.63 -0.80 -10.62
CA LEU A 70 -19.84 -0.47 -11.82
C LEU A 70 -20.09 0.93 -12.36
N ASN A 71 -21.18 1.57 -11.94
CA ASN A 71 -21.53 2.86 -12.49
C ASN A 71 -20.67 3.97 -11.88
N ILE A 72 -19.91 4.66 -12.74
CA ILE A 72 -19.16 5.86 -12.40
C ILE A 72 -19.49 6.98 -13.39
N ASP A 73 -19.39 8.21 -12.93
CA ASP A 73 -19.42 9.37 -13.82
C ASP A 73 -18.09 9.44 -14.58
N ILE A 74 -18.16 9.57 -15.90
CA ILE A 74 -16.96 9.66 -16.74
C ILE A 74 -16.06 10.83 -16.34
N HIS A 75 -16.63 11.94 -15.83
CA HIS A 75 -15.86 13.11 -15.39
C HIS A 75 -15.01 12.84 -14.11
N ASP A 76 -15.31 11.77 -13.38
CA ASP A 76 -14.62 11.38 -12.16
C ASP A 76 -13.44 10.42 -12.41
N TRP A 77 -13.14 10.07 -13.69
CA TRP A 77 -12.00 9.23 -14.09
C TRP A 77 -10.68 9.68 -13.44
N LYS A 78 -10.53 10.97 -13.20
CA LYS A 78 -9.34 11.59 -12.58
C LYS A 78 -9.02 11.04 -11.19
N TYR A 79 -10.04 10.66 -10.41
CA TYR A 79 -9.81 10.07 -9.10
C TYR A 79 -9.23 8.66 -9.21
N PHE A 80 -9.69 7.88 -10.15
CA PHE A 80 -9.25 6.52 -10.40
C PHE A 80 -7.90 6.47 -11.13
N PHE A 81 -7.65 7.41 -12.05
CA PHE A 81 -6.33 7.67 -12.60
C PHE A 81 -5.34 8.03 -11.49
N GLY A 82 -5.77 8.89 -10.54
CA GLY A 82 -4.98 9.26 -9.38
C GLY A 82 -4.62 8.07 -8.50
N THR A 83 -5.58 7.20 -8.16
CA THR A 83 -5.33 6.02 -7.31
C THR A 83 -4.61 4.90 -8.07
N GLY A 84 -4.91 4.67 -9.34
CA GLY A 84 -4.33 3.58 -10.14
C GLY A 84 -2.98 3.94 -10.76
N ILE A 85 -2.90 5.03 -11.52
CA ILE A 85 -1.67 5.42 -12.25
C ILE A 85 -0.73 6.23 -11.38
N LEU A 86 -1.18 7.42 -10.88
CA LEU A 86 -0.31 8.33 -10.12
C LEU A 86 0.05 7.79 -8.73
N SER A 87 -0.76 6.87 -8.20
CA SER A 87 -0.41 6.17 -6.97
C SER A 87 0.18 4.80 -7.29
N PHE A 88 -0.63 3.77 -7.53
CA PHE A 88 -0.20 2.38 -7.55
C PHE A 88 0.94 2.11 -8.56
N VAL A 89 0.82 2.55 -9.82
CA VAL A 89 1.85 2.32 -10.84
C VAL A 89 3.10 3.15 -10.55
N PHE A 90 2.94 4.46 -10.34
CA PHE A 90 4.05 5.37 -10.10
C PHE A 90 4.82 5.03 -8.81
N PHE A 91 4.11 4.71 -7.71
CA PHE A 91 4.72 4.24 -6.48
C PHE A 91 5.63 3.04 -6.72
N ASN A 92 5.09 1.97 -7.34
CA ASN A 92 5.85 0.74 -7.54
C ASN A 92 7.04 0.95 -8.49
N TRP A 93 6.88 1.79 -9.52
CA TRP A 93 7.96 2.17 -10.45
C TRP A 93 9.09 2.90 -9.72
N CYS A 94 8.75 3.93 -8.96
CA CYS A 94 9.72 4.69 -8.17
C CYS A 94 10.40 3.82 -7.11
N TYR A 95 9.67 2.94 -6.44
CA TYR A 95 10.19 2.03 -5.44
C TYR A 95 11.19 1.04 -6.03
N PHE A 96 10.89 0.51 -7.22
CA PHE A 96 11.81 -0.34 -7.96
C PHE A 96 13.14 0.37 -8.31
N ILE A 97 13.06 1.62 -8.81
CA ILE A 97 14.26 2.43 -9.08
C ILE A 97 15.04 2.67 -7.76
N ALA A 98 14.35 3.00 -6.68
CA ALA A 98 14.98 3.25 -5.39
C ALA A 98 15.76 2.03 -4.88
N ILE A 99 15.16 0.83 -4.94
CA ILE A 99 15.83 -0.42 -4.53
C ILE A 99 17.10 -0.66 -5.38
N ASN A 100 17.03 -0.45 -6.69
CA ASN A 100 18.16 -0.70 -7.58
C ASN A 100 19.29 0.35 -7.46
N LYS A 101 18.98 1.55 -7.00
CA LYS A 101 19.93 2.68 -6.91
C LYS A 101 20.38 2.99 -5.48
N THR A 102 19.82 2.31 -4.49
CA THR A 102 20.18 2.39 -3.08
C THR A 102 20.18 0.98 -2.47
N THR A 103 19.58 0.81 -1.31
CA THR A 103 19.33 -0.49 -0.69
C THR A 103 17.85 -0.69 -0.45
N LEU A 104 17.43 -1.94 -0.26
CA LEU A 104 16.06 -2.25 0.13
C LEU A 104 15.64 -1.49 1.40
N SER A 105 16.54 -1.41 2.38
CA SER A 105 16.32 -0.67 3.63
C SER A 105 16.15 0.83 3.41
N THR A 106 17.01 1.45 2.59
CA THR A 106 16.93 2.86 2.26
C THR A 106 15.67 3.17 1.45
N ALA A 107 15.34 2.34 0.46
CA ALA A 107 14.11 2.50 -0.32
C ALA A 107 12.87 2.39 0.57
N ALA A 108 12.84 1.45 1.52
CA ALA A 108 11.72 1.27 2.44
C ALA A 108 11.53 2.49 3.36
N ILE A 109 12.61 3.06 3.92
CA ILE A 109 12.47 4.22 4.80
C ILE A 109 12.01 5.47 4.04
N LEU A 110 12.46 5.62 2.79
CA LEU A 110 12.00 6.70 1.93
C LEU A 110 10.52 6.53 1.56
N LEU A 111 10.06 5.30 1.33
CA LEU A 111 8.65 4.99 1.16
C LEU A 111 7.83 5.39 2.38
N TYR A 112 8.32 5.11 3.60
CA TYR A 112 7.61 5.45 4.85
C TYR A 112 7.63 6.95 5.20
N THR A 113 8.11 7.81 4.32
CA THR A 113 7.80 9.25 4.34
C THR A 113 6.34 9.52 3.94
N ALA A 114 5.65 8.56 3.33
CA ALA A 114 4.26 8.68 2.88
C ALA A 114 3.28 9.19 3.95
N PRO A 115 3.28 8.74 5.22
CA PRO A 115 2.39 9.28 6.25
C PRO A 115 2.61 10.76 6.53
N ALA A 116 3.87 11.25 6.42
CA ALA A 116 4.15 12.68 6.54
C ALA A 116 3.54 13.46 5.37
N ILE A 117 3.71 12.96 4.16
CA ILE A 117 3.13 13.57 2.94
C ILE A 117 1.60 13.56 3.03
N VAL A 118 0.98 12.44 3.43
CA VAL A 118 -0.48 12.36 3.66
C VAL A 118 -0.92 13.38 4.69
N MET A 119 -0.20 13.51 5.81
CA MET A 119 -0.55 14.47 6.86
C MET A 119 -0.55 15.91 6.32
N VAL A 120 0.51 16.31 5.62
CA VAL A 120 0.62 17.66 5.03
C VAL A 120 -0.51 17.90 4.02
N LEU A 121 -0.69 16.98 3.07
CA LEU A 121 -1.74 17.10 2.07
C LEU A 121 -3.14 17.09 2.68
N SER A 122 -3.38 16.29 3.73
CA SER A 122 -4.68 16.24 4.40
C SER A 122 -5.01 17.52 5.16
N VAL A 123 -4.02 18.19 5.75
CA VAL A 123 -4.21 19.52 6.35
C VAL A 123 -4.60 20.54 5.28
N ILE A 124 -3.89 20.55 4.15
CA ILE A 124 -4.11 21.52 3.07
C ILE A 124 -5.44 21.25 2.35
N LEU A 125 -5.70 20.01 1.93
CA LEU A 125 -6.81 19.66 1.03
C LEU A 125 -8.11 19.34 1.76
N PHE A 126 -8.03 18.75 2.94
CA PHE A 126 -9.21 18.30 3.71
C PHE A 126 -9.41 19.11 5.00
N LYS A 127 -8.53 20.09 5.29
CA LYS A 127 -8.56 20.91 6.50
C LYS A 127 -8.55 20.04 7.78
N GLU A 128 -7.87 18.90 7.75
CA GLU A 128 -7.68 18.05 8.91
C GLU A 128 -6.86 18.80 9.96
N LYS A 129 -7.26 18.68 11.24
CA LYS A 129 -6.52 19.33 12.33
C LYS A 129 -5.17 18.64 12.56
N LEU A 130 -4.11 19.44 12.53
CA LEU A 130 -2.79 19.01 12.98
C LEU A 130 -2.75 19.05 14.50
N THR A 131 -2.61 17.88 15.13
CA THR A 131 -2.53 17.76 16.59
C THR A 131 -1.15 17.29 17.02
N GLY A 132 -0.67 17.71 18.18
CA GLY A 132 0.61 17.25 18.72
C GLY A 132 0.71 15.71 18.80
N ARG A 133 -0.42 15.03 19.08
CA ARG A 133 -0.47 13.57 19.08
C ARG A 133 -0.21 12.95 17.70
N LYS A 134 -0.74 13.53 16.62
CA LYS A 134 -0.48 13.06 15.24
C LYS A 134 0.99 13.27 14.88
N VAL A 135 1.57 14.41 15.22
CA VAL A 135 2.98 14.71 14.95
C VAL A 135 3.89 13.77 15.74
N ALA A 136 3.63 13.57 17.03
CA ALA A 136 4.39 12.65 17.86
C ALA A 136 4.31 11.19 17.31
N ALA A 137 3.11 10.73 16.95
CA ALA A 137 2.91 9.42 16.35
C ALA A 137 3.71 9.29 15.03
N LEU A 138 3.71 10.30 14.16
CA LEU A 138 4.47 10.30 12.92
C LEU A 138 5.97 10.22 13.17
N ILE A 139 6.51 11.01 14.10
CA ILE A 139 7.94 10.99 14.45
C ILE A 139 8.34 9.62 14.98
N LEU A 140 7.56 9.08 15.92
CA LEU A 140 7.83 7.74 16.49
C LEU A 140 7.79 6.66 15.42
N THR A 141 6.81 6.70 14.52
CA THR A 141 6.69 5.77 13.40
C THR A 141 7.90 5.85 12.48
N PHE A 142 8.34 7.07 12.12
CA PHE A 142 9.50 7.24 11.25
C PHE A 142 10.78 6.72 11.88
N ILE A 143 10.99 6.98 13.18
CA ILE A 143 12.11 6.47 13.95
C ILE A 143 12.04 4.93 14.02
N GLY A 144 10.88 4.35 14.34
CA GLY A 144 10.67 2.92 14.39
C GLY A 144 10.98 2.24 13.04
N CYS A 145 10.46 2.79 11.94
CA CYS A 145 10.78 2.30 10.59
C CYS A 145 12.28 2.36 10.29
N ALA A 146 12.98 3.43 10.71
CA ALA A 146 14.43 3.55 10.53
C ALA A 146 15.20 2.46 11.28
N PHE A 147 14.78 2.11 12.48
CA PHE A 147 15.36 1.02 13.24
C PHE A 147 15.08 -0.36 12.61
N VAL A 148 13.82 -0.64 12.28
CA VAL A 148 13.39 -1.92 11.69
C VAL A 148 14.08 -2.20 10.36
N THR A 149 14.21 -1.18 9.50
CA THR A 149 14.85 -1.33 8.18
C THR A 149 16.37 -1.43 8.25
N GLY A 150 16.99 -1.07 9.39
CA GLY A 150 18.42 -1.15 9.59
C GLY A 150 19.26 -0.09 8.86
N VAL A 151 18.64 0.96 8.35
CA VAL A 151 19.34 2.10 7.68
C VAL A 151 20.38 2.74 8.60
N VAL A 152 20.18 2.65 9.90
CA VAL A 152 21.10 3.20 10.91
C VAL A 152 22.53 2.63 10.83
N LYS A 153 22.72 1.48 10.16
CA LYS A 153 24.04 0.82 10.07
C LYS A 153 25.04 1.47 9.11
N GLY A 154 24.60 2.39 8.25
CA GLY A 154 25.47 3.14 7.32
C GLY A 154 26.29 2.30 6.36
N GLY A 155 26.92 2.92 5.38
CA GLY A 155 28.07 2.29 4.66
C GLY A 155 27.82 1.89 3.21
N GLN A 156 26.82 2.42 2.52
CA GLN A 156 26.67 2.23 1.07
C GLN A 156 26.56 3.57 0.34
N ASP A 157 27.14 3.63 -0.86
CA ASP A 157 26.99 4.77 -1.76
C ASP A 157 25.51 4.91 -2.17
N ILE A 158 24.90 5.98 -1.70
CA ILE A 158 23.48 6.26 -1.97
C ILE A 158 23.39 7.20 -3.16
N SER A 159 22.85 6.72 -4.29
CA SER A 159 22.64 7.53 -5.48
C SER A 159 21.59 8.61 -5.24
N PRO A 160 21.83 9.89 -5.62
CA PRO A 160 20.82 10.95 -5.54
C PRO A 160 19.53 10.60 -6.29
N LEU A 161 19.65 9.92 -7.44
CA LEU A 161 18.49 9.42 -8.20
C LEU A 161 17.70 8.40 -7.38
N GLY A 162 18.37 7.54 -6.61
CA GLY A 162 17.71 6.58 -5.73
C GLY A 162 16.96 7.24 -4.59
N ILE A 163 17.49 8.32 -4.01
CA ILE A 163 16.81 9.11 -2.98
C ILE A 163 15.55 9.77 -3.57
N LEU A 164 15.70 10.42 -4.74
CA LEU A 164 14.57 11.08 -5.42
C LEU A 164 13.46 10.08 -5.76
N ALA A 165 13.84 8.92 -6.29
CA ALA A 165 12.89 7.85 -6.58
C ALA A 165 12.23 7.31 -5.29
N GLY A 166 12.98 7.13 -4.21
CA GLY A 166 12.43 6.71 -2.92
C GLY A 166 11.41 7.69 -2.36
N LEU A 167 11.69 9.00 -2.40
CA LEU A 167 10.72 10.04 -2.02
C LEU A 167 9.52 10.05 -2.97
N GLY A 168 9.76 9.85 -4.28
CA GLY A 168 8.70 9.68 -5.28
C GLY A 168 7.80 8.48 -4.95
N SER A 169 8.37 7.38 -4.47
CA SER A 169 7.58 6.23 -4.02
C SER A 169 6.70 6.57 -2.82
N GLY A 170 7.23 7.30 -1.84
CA GLY A 170 6.47 7.82 -0.70
C GLY A 170 5.32 8.73 -1.12
N LEU A 171 5.57 9.63 -2.08
CA LEU A 171 4.52 10.48 -2.67
C LEU A 171 3.46 9.64 -3.37
N GLY A 172 3.84 8.71 -4.24
CA GLY A 172 2.90 7.84 -4.95
C GLY A 172 2.03 7.02 -3.99
N TYR A 173 2.63 6.45 -2.94
CA TYR A 173 1.89 5.75 -1.88
C TYR A 173 0.89 6.67 -1.17
N ALA A 174 1.30 7.90 -0.85
CA ALA A 174 0.43 8.89 -0.21
C ALA A 174 -0.78 9.27 -1.08
N LEU A 175 -0.59 9.39 -2.39
CA LEU A 175 -1.62 9.79 -3.34
C LEU A 175 -2.82 8.83 -3.38
N TYR A 176 -2.62 7.53 -3.05
CA TYR A 176 -3.75 6.61 -2.90
C TYR A 176 -4.79 7.12 -1.88
N SER A 177 -4.30 7.49 -0.71
CA SER A 177 -5.16 7.99 0.37
C SER A 177 -5.83 9.32 0.01
N ILE A 178 -5.13 10.19 -0.72
CA ILE A 178 -5.65 11.50 -1.11
C ILE A 178 -6.72 11.37 -2.19
N PHE A 179 -6.41 10.73 -3.33
CA PHE A 179 -7.39 10.54 -4.39
C PHE A 179 -8.53 9.61 -3.97
N GLY A 180 -8.22 8.55 -3.20
CA GLY A 180 -9.20 7.66 -2.63
C GLY A 180 -10.20 8.40 -1.73
N ARG A 181 -9.73 9.34 -0.90
CA ARG A 181 -10.59 10.18 -0.07
C ARG A 181 -11.55 11.05 -0.89
N TYR A 182 -11.11 11.58 -2.03
CA TYR A 182 -11.99 12.31 -2.94
C TYR A 182 -13.03 11.38 -3.59
N ALA A 183 -12.61 10.21 -4.09
CA ALA A 183 -13.50 9.23 -4.71
C ALA A 183 -14.57 8.72 -3.73
N LEU A 184 -14.19 8.47 -2.46
CA LEU A 184 -15.08 7.99 -1.40
C LEU A 184 -16.19 8.99 -0.99
N LYS A 185 -16.14 10.23 -1.47
CA LYS A 185 -17.25 11.17 -1.30
C LYS A 185 -18.47 10.83 -2.18
N LYS A 186 -18.25 10.06 -3.27
CA LYS A 186 -19.28 9.74 -4.28
C LYS A 186 -19.48 8.23 -4.45
N TYR A 187 -18.44 7.42 -4.22
CA TYR A 187 -18.40 6.01 -4.60
C TYR A 187 -18.17 5.10 -3.40
N ASP A 188 -18.70 3.88 -3.51
CA ASP A 188 -18.45 2.83 -2.52
C ASP A 188 -16.97 2.40 -2.54
N PRO A 189 -16.40 2.00 -1.39
CA PRO A 189 -15.02 1.48 -1.32
C PRO A 189 -14.70 0.37 -2.33
N ILE A 190 -15.67 -0.49 -2.65
CA ILE A 190 -15.48 -1.56 -3.64
C ILE A 190 -15.30 -0.98 -5.04
N THR A 191 -16.11 0.01 -5.41
CA THR A 191 -16.01 0.73 -6.69
C THR A 191 -14.66 1.45 -6.81
N VAL A 192 -14.25 2.16 -5.75
CA VAL A 192 -12.95 2.85 -5.73
C VAL A 192 -11.81 1.86 -5.92
N THR A 193 -11.86 0.73 -5.22
CA THR A 193 -10.81 -0.30 -5.31
C THR A 193 -10.79 -0.97 -6.68
N LEU A 194 -11.98 -1.29 -7.26
CA LEU A 194 -12.06 -1.84 -8.61
C LEU A 194 -11.36 -0.94 -9.62
N TYR A 195 -11.81 0.31 -9.71
CA TYR A 195 -11.29 1.23 -10.73
C TYR A 195 -9.83 1.61 -10.49
N THR A 196 -9.36 1.62 -9.24
CA THR A 196 -7.91 1.71 -8.95
C THR A 196 -7.14 0.62 -9.70
N PHE A 197 -7.57 -0.64 -9.57
CA PHE A 197 -6.86 -1.76 -10.21
C PHE A 197 -7.10 -1.89 -11.70
N VAL A 198 -8.25 -1.44 -12.21
CA VAL A 198 -8.50 -1.31 -13.65
C VAL A 198 -7.50 -0.33 -14.26
N PHE A 199 -7.39 0.88 -13.72
CA PHE A 199 -6.43 1.88 -14.21
C PHE A 199 -4.98 1.42 -14.01
N ALA A 200 -4.67 0.81 -12.87
CA ALA A 200 -3.34 0.25 -12.63
C ALA A 200 -2.98 -0.84 -13.67
N SER A 201 -3.91 -1.73 -13.97
CA SER A 201 -3.71 -2.78 -14.99
C SER A 201 -3.48 -2.18 -16.38
N ILE A 202 -4.28 -1.17 -16.77
CA ILE A 202 -4.09 -0.45 -18.04
C ILE A 202 -2.69 0.17 -18.11
N GLY A 203 -2.19 0.75 -17.01
CA GLY A 203 -0.86 1.34 -16.98
C GLY A 203 0.29 0.32 -16.96
N LEU A 204 0.07 -0.86 -16.37
CA LEU A 204 1.11 -1.88 -16.22
C LEU A 204 1.21 -2.83 -17.42
N ILE A 205 0.10 -3.14 -18.10
CA ILE A 205 0.07 -4.06 -19.25
C ILE A 205 1.10 -3.68 -20.32
N PRO A 206 1.26 -2.41 -20.75
CA PRO A 206 2.20 -2.06 -21.81
C PRO A 206 3.68 -2.20 -21.40
N ILE A 207 3.99 -2.15 -20.11
CA ILE A 207 5.36 -2.14 -19.59
C ILE A 207 5.78 -3.45 -18.93
N SER A 208 4.86 -4.39 -18.75
CA SER A 208 5.15 -5.72 -18.20
C SER A 208 5.24 -6.79 -19.28
N ASP A 209 6.13 -7.76 -19.08
CA ASP A 209 6.19 -8.93 -19.94
C ASP A 209 5.03 -9.89 -19.63
N ILE A 210 3.89 -9.67 -20.31
CA ILE A 210 2.67 -10.48 -20.13
C ILE A 210 2.87 -11.92 -20.64
N LYS A 211 3.68 -12.13 -21.67
CA LYS A 211 3.93 -13.48 -22.19
C LYS A 211 4.66 -14.33 -21.15
N GLY A 212 5.64 -13.76 -20.48
CA GLY A 212 6.31 -14.42 -19.35
C GLY A 212 5.37 -14.76 -18.20
N LEU A 213 4.33 -13.94 -17.96
CA LEU A 213 3.30 -14.24 -16.96
C LEU A 213 2.49 -15.50 -17.28
N PHE A 214 2.12 -15.73 -18.51
CA PHE A 214 1.39 -16.95 -18.88
C PHE A 214 2.24 -18.21 -18.66
N GLY A 215 3.54 -18.16 -18.96
CA GLY A 215 4.46 -19.25 -18.66
C GLY A 215 4.58 -19.54 -17.16
N LEU A 216 4.63 -18.50 -16.35
CA LEU A 216 4.66 -18.63 -14.89
C LEU A 216 3.37 -19.27 -14.34
N LEU A 217 2.22 -18.87 -14.85
CA LEU A 217 0.92 -19.35 -14.40
C LEU A 217 0.63 -20.82 -14.77
N SER A 218 1.41 -21.43 -15.65
CA SER A 218 1.34 -22.88 -15.93
C SER A 218 1.93 -23.72 -14.80
N ASN A 219 2.74 -23.15 -13.91
CA ASN A 219 3.21 -23.83 -12.71
C ASN A 219 2.20 -23.68 -11.58
N THR A 220 1.68 -24.80 -11.04
CA THR A 220 0.62 -24.81 -10.01
C THR A 220 1.03 -24.04 -8.75
N VAL A 221 2.28 -24.17 -8.30
CA VAL A 221 2.75 -23.48 -7.08
C VAL A 221 2.84 -21.97 -7.31
N ALA A 222 3.38 -21.55 -8.46
CA ALA A 222 3.43 -20.15 -8.85
C ALA A 222 2.03 -19.56 -9.01
N PHE A 223 1.11 -20.29 -9.61
CA PHE A 223 -0.30 -19.89 -9.79
C PHE A 223 -1.01 -19.70 -8.43
N CYS A 224 -0.88 -20.66 -7.50
CA CYS A 224 -1.45 -20.54 -6.17
C CYS A 224 -0.88 -19.31 -5.41
N ASN A 225 0.43 -19.07 -5.50
CA ASN A 225 1.05 -17.89 -4.90
C ASN A 225 0.56 -16.59 -5.55
N ALA A 226 0.36 -16.56 -6.87
CA ALA A 226 -0.19 -15.42 -7.59
C ALA A 226 -1.63 -15.10 -7.15
N ILE A 227 -2.48 -16.13 -6.97
CA ILE A 227 -3.84 -15.96 -6.45
C ILE A 227 -3.81 -15.42 -5.01
N LEU A 228 -3.01 -16.01 -4.13
CA LEU A 228 -2.92 -15.57 -2.73
C LEU A 228 -2.39 -14.14 -2.64
N LEU A 229 -1.38 -13.78 -3.44
CA LEU A 229 -0.87 -12.42 -3.54
C LEU A 229 -1.95 -11.45 -4.04
N GLY A 230 -2.69 -11.85 -5.08
CA GLY A 230 -3.78 -11.04 -5.65
C GLY A 230 -4.96 -10.88 -4.69
N LEU A 231 -5.43 -11.95 -4.07
CA LEU A 231 -6.63 -11.92 -3.23
C LEU A 231 -6.31 -11.51 -1.78
N ALA A 232 -5.43 -12.26 -1.10
CA ALA A 232 -5.19 -12.08 0.32
C ALA A 232 -4.31 -10.86 0.62
N ALA A 233 -3.28 -10.61 -0.21
CA ALA A 233 -2.34 -9.52 0.03
C ALA A 233 -2.61 -8.28 -0.85
N THR A 234 -3.62 -8.29 -1.72
CA THR A 234 -3.98 -7.11 -2.53
C THR A 234 -5.48 -6.78 -2.43
N VAL A 235 -6.40 -7.60 -2.92
CA VAL A 235 -7.84 -7.29 -2.89
C VAL A 235 -8.31 -6.97 -1.49
N LEU A 236 -8.14 -7.92 -0.58
CA LEU A 236 -8.66 -7.81 0.78
C LEU A 236 -8.10 -6.60 1.54
N PRO A 237 -6.78 -6.37 1.60
CA PRO A 237 -6.26 -5.21 2.32
C PRO A 237 -6.65 -3.89 1.67
N PHE A 238 -6.71 -3.78 0.34
CA PHE A 238 -7.15 -2.55 -0.30
C PHE A 238 -8.63 -2.25 -0.02
N LEU A 239 -9.51 -3.25 -0.04
CA LEU A 239 -10.92 -3.09 0.35
C LEU A 239 -11.05 -2.66 1.82
N LEU A 240 -10.32 -3.31 2.72
CA LEU A 240 -10.33 -2.98 4.15
C LEU A 240 -9.79 -1.57 4.40
N TYR A 241 -8.63 -1.23 3.81
CA TYR A 241 -8.05 0.11 3.95
C TYR A 241 -8.99 1.19 3.42
N THR A 242 -9.53 1.01 2.21
CA THR A 242 -10.45 1.96 1.58
C THR A 242 -11.75 2.10 2.38
N LYS A 243 -12.25 0.99 2.95
CA LYS A 243 -13.39 1.03 3.88
C LYS A 243 -13.04 1.77 5.16
N GLY A 244 -11.90 1.53 5.76
CA GLY A 244 -11.42 2.26 6.94
C GLY A 244 -11.26 3.77 6.64
N LEU A 245 -10.68 4.10 5.47
CA LEU A 245 -10.46 5.47 5.02
C LEU A 245 -11.79 6.25 4.86
N SER A 246 -12.91 5.59 4.57
CA SER A 246 -14.21 6.25 4.49
C SER A 246 -14.71 6.79 5.84
N TYR A 247 -14.21 6.27 6.97
CA TYR A 247 -14.65 6.64 8.33
C TYR A 247 -13.58 7.34 9.17
N LEU A 248 -12.29 7.19 8.82
CA LEU A 248 -11.18 7.81 9.54
C LEU A 248 -10.68 9.07 8.83
N GLU A 249 -9.99 9.91 9.57
CA GLU A 249 -9.15 10.96 9.00
C GLU A 249 -8.03 10.32 8.16
N THR A 250 -7.74 10.90 7.01
CA THR A 250 -6.77 10.36 6.06
C THR A 250 -5.38 10.20 6.69
N SER A 251 -4.95 11.20 7.46
CA SER A 251 -3.69 11.17 8.19
C SER A 251 -3.63 10.06 9.24
N LYS A 252 -4.73 9.77 9.96
CA LYS A 252 -4.78 8.67 10.93
C LYS A 252 -4.69 7.31 10.24
N ALA A 253 -5.44 7.11 9.17
CA ALA A 253 -5.41 5.86 8.41
C ALA A 253 -3.98 5.57 7.90
N SER A 254 -3.30 6.58 7.37
CA SER A 254 -1.94 6.44 6.85
C SER A 254 -0.91 6.10 7.94
N ILE A 255 -1.00 6.71 9.13
CA ILE A 255 -0.11 6.39 10.27
C ILE A 255 -0.34 4.94 10.74
N ILE A 256 -1.60 4.49 10.85
CA ILE A 256 -1.92 3.12 11.28
C ILE A 256 -1.40 2.09 10.27
N ALA A 257 -1.43 2.42 8.98
CA ALA A 257 -0.93 1.54 7.94
C ALA A 257 0.57 1.19 8.09
N THR A 258 1.33 1.97 8.85
CA THR A 258 2.74 1.68 9.17
C THR A 258 2.96 0.50 10.14
N ILE A 259 1.92 -0.20 10.53
CA ILE A 259 2.02 -1.56 11.12
C ILE A 259 2.58 -2.56 10.09
N GLU A 260 2.42 -2.31 8.80
CA GLU A 260 2.92 -3.15 7.70
C GLU A 260 4.39 -3.58 7.87
N PRO A 261 5.38 -2.69 8.07
CA PRO A 261 6.78 -3.10 8.21
C PRO A 261 7.05 -3.93 9.47
N VAL A 262 6.28 -3.73 10.53
CA VAL A 262 6.39 -4.56 11.74
C VAL A 262 6.01 -6.01 11.42
N VAL A 263 4.87 -6.21 10.76
CA VAL A 263 4.41 -7.54 10.35
C VAL A 263 5.38 -8.17 9.34
N ALA A 264 5.85 -7.41 8.35
CA ALA A 264 6.85 -7.89 7.38
C ALA A 264 8.13 -8.36 8.07
N THR A 265 8.60 -7.65 9.10
CA THR A 265 9.77 -8.03 9.89
C THR A 265 9.53 -9.31 10.68
N VAL A 266 8.39 -9.45 11.34
CA VAL A 266 8.03 -10.68 12.07
C VAL A 266 7.99 -11.88 11.12
N ILE A 267 7.39 -11.72 9.94
CA ILE A 267 7.38 -12.76 8.90
C ILE A 267 8.79 -13.08 8.43
N GLY A 268 9.65 -12.08 8.22
CA GLY A 268 11.05 -12.24 7.85
C GLY A 268 11.81 -13.11 8.86
N ILE A 269 11.61 -12.86 10.14
CA ILE A 269 12.23 -13.64 11.23
C ILE A 269 11.68 -15.07 11.26
N ILE A 270 10.35 -15.24 11.27
CA ILE A 270 9.73 -16.54 11.50
C ILE A 270 9.85 -17.46 10.28
N LEU A 271 9.59 -16.96 9.07
CA LEU A 271 9.54 -17.79 7.86
C LEU A 271 10.87 -17.85 7.10
N PHE A 272 11.68 -16.80 7.22
CA PHE A 272 12.92 -16.71 6.43
C PHE A 272 14.18 -16.78 7.30
N GLY A 273 14.05 -17.00 8.61
CA GLY A 273 15.18 -17.14 9.51
C GLY A 273 16.05 -15.88 9.61
N GLU A 274 15.47 -14.70 9.38
CA GLU A 274 16.22 -13.47 9.50
C GLU A 274 16.71 -13.23 10.94
N PRO A 275 17.95 -12.76 11.15
CA PRO A 275 18.47 -12.55 12.49
C PRO A 275 17.65 -11.51 13.26
N ILE A 276 17.36 -11.82 14.52
CA ILE A 276 16.79 -10.87 15.47
C ILE A 276 17.91 -9.93 15.91
N THR A 277 17.77 -8.66 15.61
CA THR A 277 18.73 -7.63 16.04
C THR A 277 18.08 -6.69 17.05
N ILE A 278 18.92 -6.08 17.90
CA ILE A 278 18.43 -5.08 18.86
C ILE A 278 17.65 -3.95 18.18
N TYR A 279 18.05 -3.57 16.98
CA TYR A 279 17.37 -2.54 16.18
C TYR A 279 15.96 -2.96 15.78
N LYS A 280 15.74 -4.23 15.38
CA LYS A 280 14.42 -4.77 15.05
C LYS A 280 13.50 -4.84 16.28
N ILE A 281 14.05 -5.02 17.47
CA ILE A 281 13.29 -5.08 18.73
C ILE A 281 12.86 -3.67 19.17
N ILE A 282 13.73 -2.68 19.03
CA ILE A 282 13.44 -1.29 19.44
C ILE A 282 12.45 -0.62 18.46
N GLY A 283 12.59 -0.87 17.14
CA GLY A 283 11.73 -0.28 16.11
C GLY A 283 10.35 -0.88 16.08
#